data_07b1837507be720b632ba9668fee5b6c
#
_entry.id   07b1837507be720b632ba9668fee5b6c
#
_cell.length_a   1.000
_cell.length_b   1.000
_cell.length_c   1.000
_cell.angle_alpha   90.00
_cell.angle_beta   90.00
_cell.angle_gamma   90.00
#
_symmetry.space_group_name_H-M   'P 1'
#
loop_
_entity.id
_entity.type
_entity.pdbx_description
1 polymer ?
#
loop_
_entity_poly.entity_id
_entity_poly.type
_entity_poly.pdbx_seq_one_letter_code
_entity_poly.pdbx_strand_id
1 'polypeptide(L)'
;MNPRETYFILEIPEVQQRRQLDDNGEAVAFFSPAINKHKYKYKFGIRVYLNGVDNGRGRYVAIFVHLMEGEHDDLLQWPFSGTVTLSILDRSGAKNDISHIVQATRNPSAFQRPREAICRIGCGFVKFAPIEQVFGPHYVKKDKLFLKIEFSD
;
A
#
# COMPACT_ATOMS: atom_id res chain seq x y z
N MET A 1 10.42 -16.40 19.29
CA MET A 1 9.95 -16.00 17.95
C MET A 1 8.47 -15.62 18.00
N ASN A 2 8.11 -14.59 17.30
CA ASN A 2 6.72 -14.18 17.23
C ASN A 2 6.10 -14.64 15.89
N PRO A 3 5.32 -15.75 15.91
CA PRO A 3 4.73 -16.25 14.67
C PRO A 3 3.67 -15.32 14.09
N ARG A 4 3.27 -14.30 14.84
CA ARG A 4 2.24 -13.35 14.39
C ARG A 4 2.81 -12.14 13.70
N GLU A 5 4.11 -12.10 13.53
CA GLU A 5 4.74 -11.00 12.84
C GLU A 5 4.49 -11.13 11.36
N THR A 6 3.39 -10.51 10.92
CA THR A 6 2.84 -10.68 9.59
C THR A 6 2.72 -9.32 8.90
N TYR A 7 3.71 -8.47 9.16
CA TYR A 7 3.73 -7.14 8.57
C TYR A 7 5.01 -6.87 7.82
N PHE A 8 4.95 -5.88 6.96
CA PHE A 8 6.08 -5.38 6.19
C PHE A 8 6.14 -3.87 6.37
N ILE A 9 7.35 -3.34 6.57
CA ILE A 9 7.56 -1.89 6.63
C ILE A 9 8.13 -1.43 5.30
N LEU A 10 7.41 -0.53 4.65
CA LEU A 10 7.82 0.06 3.38
C LEU A 10 8.35 1.46 3.64
N GLU A 11 9.60 1.69 3.28
CA GLU A 11 10.20 3.02 3.35
C GLU A 11 10.07 3.70 1.99
N ILE A 12 9.52 4.90 1.97
CA ILE A 12 9.45 5.72 0.76
C ILE A 12 10.38 6.91 0.96
N PRO A 13 11.53 6.94 0.29
CA PRO A 13 12.46 8.07 0.42
C PRO A 13 12.11 9.21 -0.53
N GLU A 14 12.69 10.38 -0.28
CA GLU A 14 12.61 11.53 -1.18
C GLU A 14 11.17 11.94 -1.47
N VAL A 15 10.34 11.98 -0.42
CA VAL A 15 8.90 12.18 -0.60
C VAL A 15 8.55 13.58 -1.12
N GLN A 16 9.34 14.61 -0.80
CA GLN A 16 9.06 15.95 -1.30
C GLN A 16 9.25 16.04 -2.82
N GLN A 17 10.29 15.41 -3.32
CA GLN A 17 10.53 15.36 -4.75
C GLN A 17 9.48 14.50 -5.44
N ARG A 18 9.20 13.33 -4.87
CA ARG A 18 8.23 12.39 -5.46
C ARG A 18 6.83 12.97 -5.54
N ARG A 19 6.43 13.76 -4.54
CA ARG A 19 5.09 14.35 -4.56
C ARG A 19 4.95 15.42 -5.64
N GLN A 20 6.06 15.98 -6.11
CA GLN A 20 6.06 17.00 -7.15
C GLN A 20 6.17 16.44 -8.56
N LEU A 21 6.42 15.12 -8.68
CA LEU A 21 6.54 14.48 -9.97
C LEU A 21 5.17 14.26 -10.58
N ASP A 22 4.89 15.01 -11.63
CA ASP A 22 3.73 14.82 -12.50
C ASP A 22 4.25 14.72 -13.92
N ASP A 23 3.91 13.65 -14.61
CA ASP A 23 4.35 13.44 -15.96
C ASP A 23 3.25 13.84 -16.92
N ASN A 24 3.46 14.98 -17.63
CA ASN A 24 2.50 15.48 -18.62
C ASN A 24 1.07 15.60 -18.07
N GLY A 25 0.94 16.03 -16.83
CA GLY A 25 -0.35 16.17 -16.20
C GLY A 25 -0.92 14.88 -15.64
N GLU A 26 -0.18 13.79 -15.70
CA GLU A 26 -0.61 12.52 -15.15
C GLU A 26 0.03 12.26 -13.79
N ALA A 27 -0.72 11.61 -12.90
CA ALA A 27 -0.23 11.23 -11.60
C ALA A 27 0.88 10.20 -11.72
N VAL A 28 1.93 10.34 -10.92
CA VAL A 28 3.06 9.42 -10.88
C VAL A 28 3.01 8.61 -9.60
N ALA A 29 3.01 7.28 -9.74
CA ALA A 29 2.95 6.38 -8.62
C ALA A 29 4.34 5.93 -8.16
N PHE A 30 4.48 5.73 -6.86
CA PHE A 30 5.57 4.97 -6.29
C PHE A 30 5.12 3.52 -6.15
N PHE A 31 5.94 2.59 -6.64
CA PHE A 31 5.66 1.16 -6.49
C PHE A 31 6.64 0.54 -5.51
N SER A 32 6.11 -0.24 -4.58
CA SER A 32 6.95 -0.99 -3.66
C SER A 32 7.67 -2.14 -4.36
N PRO A 33 8.76 -2.65 -3.77
CA PRO A 33 9.22 -3.98 -4.12
C PRO A 33 8.11 -5.00 -3.85
N ALA A 34 8.24 -6.17 -4.47
CA ALA A 34 7.29 -7.25 -4.22
C ALA A 34 7.36 -7.66 -2.74
N ILE A 35 6.19 -7.84 -2.14
CA ILE A 35 6.06 -8.27 -0.77
C ILE A 35 5.55 -9.70 -0.77
N ASN A 36 6.38 -10.61 -0.27
CA ASN A 36 6.06 -12.02 -0.23
C ASN A 36 6.41 -12.54 1.16
N LYS A 37 5.53 -12.26 2.12
CA LYS A 37 5.77 -12.69 3.49
C LYS A 37 5.66 -14.20 3.59
N HIS A 38 6.64 -14.79 4.21
CA HIS A 38 6.79 -16.22 4.31
C HIS A 38 5.53 -16.94 4.76
N LYS A 39 4.83 -16.40 5.73
CA LYS A 39 3.64 -17.01 6.32
C LYS A 39 2.48 -17.15 5.33
N TYR A 40 2.32 -16.16 4.45
CA TYR A 40 1.13 -16.12 3.59
C TYR A 40 1.35 -16.70 2.22
N LYS A 41 2.58 -16.60 1.71
CA LYS A 41 2.94 -17.10 0.38
C LYS A 41 2.25 -16.37 -0.77
N TYR A 42 1.27 -15.51 -0.50
CA TYR A 42 0.72 -14.59 -1.50
C TYR A 42 1.72 -13.48 -1.73
N LYS A 43 1.80 -13.01 -2.96
CA LYS A 43 2.73 -11.95 -3.34
C LYS A 43 1.95 -10.68 -3.65
N PHE A 44 2.35 -9.58 -3.04
CA PHE A 44 1.65 -8.30 -3.16
C PHE A 44 2.62 -7.20 -3.58
N GLY A 45 2.05 -6.15 -4.19
CA GLY A 45 2.73 -4.89 -4.41
C GLY A 45 1.87 -3.76 -3.89
N ILE A 46 2.50 -2.67 -3.52
CA ILE A 46 1.83 -1.47 -3.03
C ILE A 46 2.11 -0.32 -4.01
N ARG A 47 1.06 0.38 -4.37
CA ARG A 47 1.14 1.54 -5.26
C ARG A 47 0.68 2.77 -4.49
N VAL A 48 1.54 3.79 -4.44
CA VAL A 48 1.29 4.99 -3.65
C VAL A 48 1.37 6.21 -4.55
N TYR A 49 0.36 7.05 -4.50
CA TYR A 49 0.36 8.34 -5.17
C TYR A 49 0.48 9.44 -4.10
N LEU A 50 1.68 9.97 -3.97
CA LEU A 50 1.94 10.98 -2.92
C LEU A 50 1.24 12.31 -3.20
N ASN A 51 0.93 12.60 -4.46
CA ASN A 51 0.14 13.77 -4.83
C ASN A 51 -1.28 13.38 -5.29
N GLY A 52 -1.70 12.14 -4.99
CA GLY A 52 -3.03 11.67 -5.27
C GLY A 52 -3.27 11.28 -6.72
N VAL A 53 -4.46 10.76 -6.96
CA VAL A 53 -4.91 10.27 -8.26
C VAL A 53 -6.41 10.50 -8.37
N ASP A 54 -6.93 10.54 -9.61
CA ASP A 54 -8.35 10.71 -9.89
C ASP A 54 -8.93 11.93 -9.16
N ASN A 55 -10.08 11.80 -8.52
CA ASN A 55 -10.73 12.93 -7.84
C ASN A 55 -10.05 13.33 -6.53
N GLY A 56 -9.03 12.61 -6.09
CA GLY A 56 -8.24 12.98 -4.92
C GLY A 56 -6.94 13.69 -5.26
N ARG A 57 -6.62 13.81 -6.54
CA ARG A 57 -5.35 14.39 -6.99
C ARG A 57 -5.14 15.79 -6.44
N GLY A 58 -3.94 16.02 -5.89
CA GLY A 58 -3.55 17.30 -5.29
C GLY A 58 -4.08 17.52 -3.89
N ARG A 59 -4.92 16.63 -3.37
CA ARG A 59 -5.53 16.79 -2.04
C ARG A 59 -5.34 15.61 -1.12
N TYR A 60 -5.27 14.39 -1.66
CA TYR A 60 -5.17 13.17 -0.86
C TYR A 60 -4.05 12.29 -1.36
N VAL A 61 -3.33 11.68 -0.42
CA VAL A 61 -2.46 10.54 -0.73
C VAL A 61 -3.36 9.35 -1.03
N ALA A 62 -3.02 8.59 -2.07
CA ALA A 62 -3.76 7.38 -2.44
C ALA A 62 -2.85 6.17 -2.29
N ILE A 63 -3.41 5.06 -1.78
CA ILE A 63 -2.66 3.83 -1.58
C ILE A 63 -3.50 2.64 -2.04
N PHE A 64 -2.90 1.78 -2.86
CA PHE A 64 -3.56 0.59 -3.42
C PHE A 64 -2.68 -0.64 -3.21
N VAL A 65 -3.33 -1.79 -2.99
CA VAL A 65 -2.66 -3.07 -2.94
C VAL A 65 -3.01 -3.85 -4.21
N HIS A 66 -2.01 -4.52 -4.77
CA HIS A 66 -2.16 -5.36 -5.96
C HIS A 66 -1.61 -6.74 -5.67
N LEU A 67 -2.33 -7.78 -6.08
CA LEU A 67 -1.76 -9.12 -6.10
C LEU A 67 -0.74 -9.22 -7.23
N MET A 68 0.31 -9.97 -6.98
CA MET A 68 1.33 -10.29 -7.96
C MET A 68 1.42 -11.80 -8.14
N GLU A 69 1.78 -12.23 -9.34
CA GLU A 69 1.98 -13.65 -9.62
C GLU A 69 3.13 -14.18 -8.77
N GLY A 70 2.84 -15.22 -8.00
CA GLY A 70 3.79 -15.82 -7.10
C GLY A 70 4.13 -17.26 -7.46
N GLU A 71 5.25 -17.72 -6.96
CA GLU A 71 5.80 -19.04 -7.24
C GLU A 71 4.87 -20.17 -6.75
N HIS A 72 4.11 -19.92 -5.69
CA HIS A 72 3.30 -20.95 -5.05
C HIS A 72 1.80 -20.76 -5.27
N ASP A 73 1.41 -20.00 -6.28
CA ASP A 73 -0.01 -19.68 -6.49
C ASP A 73 -0.87 -20.90 -6.69
N ASP A 74 -0.35 -21.97 -7.29
CA ASP A 74 -1.08 -23.18 -7.50
C ASP A 74 -1.37 -23.95 -6.21
N LEU A 75 -0.71 -23.62 -5.13
CA LEU A 75 -0.91 -24.24 -3.82
C LEU A 75 -1.80 -23.41 -2.91
N LEU A 76 -2.19 -22.22 -3.34
CA LEU A 76 -2.95 -21.29 -2.53
C LEU A 76 -4.43 -21.34 -2.86
N GLN A 77 -5.23 -20.85 -1.92
CA GLN A 77 -6.68 -20.74 -2.14
C GLN A 77 -7.00 -19.41 -2.82
N TRP A 78 -7.89 -19.46 -3.79
CA TRP A 78 -8.31 -18.29 -4.55
C TRP A 78 -9.83 -18.17 -4.55
N PRO A 79 -10.36 -16.94 -4.51
CA PRO A 79 -9.65 -15.68 -4.37
C PRO A 79 -9.01 -15.53 -2.98
N PHE A 80 -8.01 -14.65 -2.87
CA PHE A 80 -7.51 -14.29 -1.55
C PHE A 80 -8.66 -13.67 -0.75
N SER A 81 -8.85 -14.09 0.49
CA SER A 81 -10.02 -13.70 1.28
C SER A 81 -9.68 -13.02 2.59
N GLY A 82 -8.42 -12.73 2.82
CA GLY A 82 -8.01 -12.09 4.07
C GLY A 82 -8.16 -10.58 4.06
N THR A 83 -7.46 -9.93 4.97
CA THR A 83 -7.42 -8.48 5.08
C THR A 83 -6.01 -7.96 4.92
N VAL A 84 -5.90 -6.73 4.40
CA VAL A 84 -4.64 -6.02 4.34
C VAL A 84 -4.84 -4.68 5.03
N THR A 85 -4.13 -4.47 6.14
CA THR A 85 -4.18 -3.20 6.85
C THR A 85 -3.02 -2.34 6.39
N LEU A 86 -3.34 -1.15 5.90
CA LEU A 86 -2.37 -0.19 5.41
C LEU A 86 -2.29 0.96 6.40
N SER A 87 -1.09 1.26 6.88
CA SER A 87 -0.91 2.33 7.87
C SER A 87 0.23 3.24 7.46
N ILE A 88 -0.01 4.55 7.52
CA ILE A 88 1.06 5.54 7.48
C ILE A 88 1.51 5.75 8.91
N LEU A 89 2.78 5.49 9.17
CA LEU A 89 3.30 5.50 10.53
C LEU A 89 3.55 6.90 11.05
N ASP A 90 3.03 7.17 12.24
CA ASP A 90 3.32 8.39 12.99
C ASP A 90 4.73 8.25 13.59
N ARG A 91 5.61 9.15 13.23
CA ARG A 91 7.01 9.13 13.67
C ARG A 91 7.28 10.08 14.83
N SER A 92 6.22 10.70 15.39
CA SER A 92 6.35 11.66 16.49
C SER A 92 6.38 11.02 17.87
N GLY A 93 6.04 9.75 17.97
CA GLY A 93 5.88 9.08 19.27
C GLY A 93 4.47 9.11 19.81
N ALA A 94 3.56 9.86 19.19
CA ALA A 94 2.16 9.97 19.65
C ALA A 94 1.31 8.75 19.27
N LYS A 95 1.83 7.87 18.42
CA LYS A 95 1.16 6.64 17.98
C LYS A 95 -0.17 6.89 17.26
N ASN A 96 -0.23 7.96 16.48
CA ASN A 96 -1.41 8.31 15.70
C ASN A 96 -1.23 7.90 14.24
N ASP A 97 -0.99 6.61 14.01
CA ASP A 97 -0.90 6.08 12.66
C ASP A 97 -2.21 6.28 11.92
N ILE A 98 -2.11 6.55 10.61
CA ILE A 98 -3.30 6.66 9.76
C ILE A 98 -3.49 5.30 9.09
N SER A 99 -4.57 4.61 9.45
CA SER A 99 -4.78 3.23 9.02
C SER A 99 -6.12 3.04 8.34
N HIS A 100 -6.11 2.21 7.29
CA HIS A 100 -7.33 1.74 6.62
C HIS A 100 -7.17 0.27 6.27
N ILE A 101 -8.28 -0.44 6.27
CA ILE A 101 -8.28 -1.89 6.07
C ILE A 101 -8.93 -2.21 4.73
N VAL A 102 -8.20 -2.99 3.91
CA VAL A 102 -8.73 -3.58 2.69
C VAL A 102 -9.27 -4.95 3.06
N GLN A 103 -10.57 -5.19 2.84
CA GLN A 103 -11.19 -6.48 3.04
C GLN A 103 -11.35 -7.16 1.68
N ALA A 104 -10.58 -8.21 1.46
CA ALA A 104 -10.54 -8.87 0.16
C ALA A 104 -11.90 -9.46 -0.24
N THR A 105 -12.67 -9.96 0.73
CA THR A 105 -14.00 -10.54 0.47
C THR A 105 -14.99 -9.53 -0.09
N ARG A 106 -14.77 -8.25 0.12
CA ARG A 106 -15.60 -7.18 -0.43
C ARG A 106 -15.15 -6.72 -1.81
N ASN A 107 -14.01 -7.23 -2.27
CA ASN A 107 -13.40 -6.80 -3.52
C ASN A 107 -12.87 -8.01 -4.30
N PRO A 108 -13.72 -9.01 -4.56
CA PRO A 108 -13.22 -10.28 -5.10
C PRO A 108 -12.57 -10.16 -6.48
N SER A 109 -12.95 -9.18 -7.28
CA SER A 109 -12.34 -9.01 -8.60
C SER A 109 -10.88 -8.60 -8.54
N ALA A 110 -10.46 -7.93 -7.46
CA ALA A 110 -9.06 -7.52 -7.28
C ALA A 110 -8.20 -8.63 -6.70
N PHE A 111 -8.81 -9.70 -6.16
CA PHE A 111 -8.09 -10.72 -5.40
C PHE A 111 -8.18 -12.11 -6.00
N GLN A 112 -8.50 -12.18 -7.29
CA GLN A 112 -8.42 -13.42 -8.06
C GLN A 112 -6.96 -13.80 -8.29
N ARG A 113 -6.74 -15.08 -8.58
CA ARG A 113 -5.39 -15.53 -8.92
C ARG A 113 -4.83 -14.69 -10.07
N PRO A 114 -3.65 -14.11 -9.90
CA PRO A 114 -3.04 -13.28 -10.94
C PRO A 114 -2.72 -14.11 -12.19
N ARG A 115 -2.97 -13.52 -13.36
CA ARG A 115 -2.62 -14.10 -14.66
C ARG A 115 -1.54 -13.30 -15.36
N GLU A 116 -1.03 -12.30 -14.69
CA GLU A 116 0.04 -11.41 -15.14
C GLU A 116 0.98 -11.20 -13.97
N ALA A 117 2.15 -10.63 -14.23
CA ALA A 117 3.14 -10.37 -13.20
C ALA A 117 2.54 -9.55 -12.03
N ILE A 118 1.66 -8.60 -12.34
CA ILE A 118 0.93 -7.83 -11.34
C ILE A 118 -0.50 -7.63 -11.83
N CYS A 119 -1.47 -7.83 -10.93
CA CYS A 119 -2.86 -7.59 -11.27
C CYS A 119 -3.09 -6.12 -11.59
N ARG A 120 -3.80 -5.84 -12.68
CA ARG A 120 -4.13 -4.48 -13.06
C ARG A 120 -5.09 -3.84 -12.08
N ILE A 121 -6.01 -4.64 -11.53
CA ILE A 121 -7.00 -4.14 -10.60
C ILE A 121 -6.36 -4.11 -9.23
N GLY A 122 -6.14 -2.90 -8.71
CA GLY A 122 -5.72 -2.71 -7.34
C GLY A 122 -6.92 -2.42 -6.46
N CYS A 123 -6.74 -2.60 -5.18
CA CYS A 123 -7.77 -2.29 -4.21
C CYS A 123 -7.18 -1.41 -3.13
N GLY A 124 -7.87 -0.31 -2.82
CA GLY A 124 -7.38 0.60 -1.80
C GLY A 124 -8.20 1.86 -1.74
N PHE A 125 -7.51 2.98 -1.50
CA PHE A 125 -8.17 4.22 -1.11
C PHE A 125 -7.62 5.40 -1.90
N VAL A 126 -8.46 5.99 -2.76
CA VAL A 126 -8.13 7.22 -3.49
C VAL A 126 -7.93 8.39 -2.52
N LYS A 127 -8.67 8.38 -1.41
CA LYS A 127 -8.59 9.41 -0.37
C LYS A 127 -8.09 8.79 0.92
N PHE A 128 -6.89 8.24 0.88
CA PHE A 128 -6.32 7.56 2.06
C PHE A 128 -6.12 8.54 3.21
N ALA A 129 -5.50 9.67 2.95
CA ALA A 129 -5.28 10.72 3.95
C ALA A 129 -5.00 12.04 3.26
N PRO A 130 -5.37 13.18 3.87
CA PRO A 130 -5.06 14.48 3.31
C PRO A 130 -3.55 14.68 3.15
N ILE A 131 -3.13 15.22 2.01
CA ILE A 131 -1.71 15.48 1.75
C ILE A 131 -1.13 16.41 2.83
N GLU A 132 -1.88 17.43 3.24
CA GLU A 132 -1.41 18.36 4.27
C GLU A 132 -1.08 17.66 5.58
N GLN A 133 -1.88 16.66 5.96
CA GLN A 133 -1.64 15.89 7.17
C GLN A 133 -0.41 14.99 7.03
N VAL A 134 -0.33 14.27 5.91
CA VAL A 134 0.76 13.31 5.68
C VAL A 134 2.11 14.01 5.61
N PHE A 135 2.16 15.17 4.95
CA PHE A 135 3.40 15.92 4.81
C PHE A 135 3.69 16.86 5.98
N GLY A 136 2.90 16.74 7.05
CA GLY A 136 3.18 17.41 8.30
C GLY A 136 4.35 16.74 9.05
N PRO A 137 4.80 17.35 10.14
CA PRO A 137 6.02 16.91 10.83
C PRO A 137 5.89 15.57 11.55
N HIS A 138 4.67 15.07 11.73
CA HIS A 138 4.44 13.83 12.48
C HIS A 138 4.72 12.58 11.64
N TYR A 139 4.56 12.64 10.32
CA TYR A 139 4.65 11.46 9.47
C TYR A 139 5.89 11.48 8.58
N VAL A 140 6.19 12.60 7.94
CA VAL A 140 7.42 12.75 7.15
C VAL A 140 8.55 13.15 8.06
N LYS A 141 9.63 12.39 8.03
CA LYS A 141 10.82 12.66 8.84
C LYS A 141 12.04 12.36 8.00
N LYS A 142 12.96 13.33 7.91
CA LYS A 142 14.16 13.22 7.07
C LYS A 142 13.82 12.88 5.63
N ASP A 143 12.73 13.48 5.13
CA ASP A 143 12.24 13.31 3.76
C ASP A 143 11.84 11.86 3.44
N LYS A 144 11.40 11.13 4.46
CA LYS A 144 10.96 9.73 4.33
C LYS A 144 9.59 9.54 4.93
N LEU A 145 8.82 8.64 4.32
CA LEU A 145 7.53 8.19 4.82
C LEU A 145 7.60 6.69 5.02
N PHE A 146 7.01 6.20 6.09
CA PHE A 146 6.99 4.76 6.38
C PHE A 146 5.56 4.27 6.39
N LEU A 147 5.32 3.20 5.63
CA LEU A 147 4.05 2.50 5.63
C LEU A 147 4.23 1.14 6.28
N LYS A 148 3.23 0.74 7.03
CA LYS A 148 3.17 -0.61 7.58
C LYS A 148 2.05 -1.35 6.89
N ILE A 149 2.35 -2.52 6.34
CA ILE A 149 1.40 -3.36 5.64
C ILE A 149 1.25 -4.64 6.45
N GLU A 150 0.05 -4.88 6.97
CA GLU A 150 -0.24 -6.05 7.79
C GLU A 150 -1.24 -6.95 7.08
N PHE A 151 -0.94 -8.23 7.05
CA PHE A 151 -1.79 -9.23 6.42
C PHE A 151 -2.45 -10.08 7.49
N SER A 152 -3.71 -10.41 7.26
CA SER A 152 -4.46 -11.31 8.14
C SER A 152 -5.38 -12.17 7.29
N ASP A 153 -5.52 -13.41 7.67
CA ASP A 153 -6.44 -14.34 6.99
C ASP A 153 -7.89 -14.13 7.40
#